data_a027240774200e24efedf7c3f8dbc1ce
#
_entry.id   a027240774200e24efedf7c3f8dbc1ce
#
_cell.length_a   1.000
_cell.length_b   1.000
_cell.length_c   1.000
_cell.angle_alpha   90.00
_cell.angle_beta   90.00
_cell.angle_gamma   90.00
#
_symmetry.space_group_name_H-M   'P 1'
#
loop_
_entity.id
_entity.type
_entity.pdbx_description
1 polymer ?
#
loop_
_entity_poly.entity_id
_entity_poly.type
_entity_poly.pdbx_seq_one_letter_code
_entity_poly.pdbx_strand_id
1 'polypeptide(L)'
;MKKIIVLSFILATAFSCKGKKQERESITITTEEVADIVHYLASDELKGRNTGTDGIDKAAVYIEKQLKSYGVNPYFDMFLDEFKFKARAEDSIKGYNIVGYIEGNDEKLKKEFIVIGAHYDHIGFGKPVENDSIANGANDNATGTSAVMTIAKYFATKKSNKRSVIFALFSAEEMGLRGSDHFAKRLKSQNIDLYTMINFEMLGVPFKERDYEVFLTGFDKSNFASKFNEYQGSNIIGFSEVSKQYNLLKRSDNYAFFQEFNVPSHTISSCDLTNFDHYHKVGDESSAMNFQFLSNVINSIIPGIEKMINTPTKEIVLNEE
;
A
#
# COMPACT_ATOMS: atom_id res chain seq x y z
N MET A 1 79.22 14.51 43.30
CA MET A 1 77.78 14.69 43.31
C MET A 1 77.30 14.40 41.93
N LYS A 2 76.71 13.20 41.69
CA LYS A 2 76.14 12.79 40.42
C LYS A 2 74.66 13.07 40.44
N LYS A 3 74.16 13.89 39.49
CA LYS A 3 72.75 14.17 39.28
C LYS A 3 72.15 13.09 38.41
N ILE A 4 71.18 12.36 38.94
CA ILE A 4 70.36 11.40 38.21
C ILE A 4 69.18 12.13 37.61
N ILE A 5 69.05 12.16 36.29
CA ILE A 5 67.91 12.67 35.57
C ILE A 5 66.96 11.48 35.31
N VAL A 6 65.78 11.51 35.95
CA VAL A 6 64.72 10.52 35.71
C VAL A 6 63.86 11.04 34.57
N LEU A 7 63.88 10.32 33.44
CA LEU A 7 63.08 10.63 32.27
C LEU A 7 61.75 9.85 32.37
N SER A 8 60.67 10.54 32.69
CA SER A 8 59.33 9.94 32.76
C SER A 8 58.72 9.82 31.34
N PHE A 9 58.60 8.56 30.86
CA PHE A 9 57.88 8.27 29.62
C PHE A 9 56.38 8.25 29.90
N ILE A 10 55.66 9.21 29.39
CA ILE A 10 54.16 9.21 29.38
C ILE A 10 53.70 8.42 28.16
N LEU A 11 53.19 7.21 28.43
CA LEU A 11 52.57 6.35 27.39
C LEU A 11 51.14 6.82 27.14
N ALA A 12 50.92 7.57 26.08
CA ALA A 12 49.59 7.96 25.65
C ALA A 12 48.90 6.77 24.94
N THR A 13 48.03 6.05 25.63
CA THR A 13 47.15 5.05 25.02
C THR A 13 46.02 5.73 24.28
N ALA A 14 46.09 5.78 22.95
CA ALA A 14 44.99 6.21 22.09
C ALA A 14 43.91 5.14 22.10
N PHE A 15 42.83 5.36 22.83
CA PHE A 15 41.61 4.57 22.70
C PHE A 15 40.93 4.90 21.36
N SER A 16 41.18 4.06 20.37
CA SER A 16 40.42 4.09 19.11
C SER A 16 39.03 3.50 19.35
N CYS A 17 38.05 4.35 19.59
CA CYS A 17 36.64 3.95 19.53
C CYS A 17 36.28 3.57 18.10
N LYS A 18 36.45 2.29 17.73
CA LYS A 18 35.77 1.73 16.56
C LYS A 18 34.29 1.74 16.86
N GLY A 19 33.57 2.76 16.39
CA GLY A 19 32.10 2.76 16.34
C GLY A 19 31.68 1.49 15.59
N LYS A 20 31.04 0.55 16.30
CA LYS A 20 30.33 -0.55 15.65
C LYS A 20 29.30 0.10 14.73
N LYS A 21 29.49 -0.02 13.42
CA LYS A 21 28.43 0.20 12.45
C LYS A 21 27.35 -0.83 12.83
N GLN A 22 26.29 -0.37 13.46
CA GLN A 22 25.14 -1.20 13.73
C GLN A 22 24.59 -1.57 12.34
N GLU A 23 24.81 -2.79 11.89
CA GLU A 23 24.12 -3.35 10.74
C GLU A 23 22.64 -3.22 11.06
N ARG A 24 21.95 -2.33 10.35
CA ARG A 24 20.49 -2.24 10.43
C ARG A 24 19.99 -3.55 9.85
N GLU A 25 19.37 -4.38 10.68
CA GLU A 25 18.67 -5.58 10.23
C GLU A 25 17.79 -5.21 9.04
N SER A 26 17.88 -6.00 7.98
CA SER A 26 17.00 -5.83 6.82
C SER A 26 15.56 -6.16 7.26
N ILE A 27 14.69 -5.17 7.21
CA ILE A 27 13.27 -5.39 7.50
C ILE A 27 12.72 -6.15 6.30
N THR A 28 12.27 -7.38 6.52
CA THR A 28 11.66 -8.24 5.51
C THR A 28 10.23 -8.55 5.95
N ILE A 29 9.28 -8.37 5.05
CA ILE A 29 7.88 -8.75 5.27
C ILE A 29 7.79 -10.27 5.15
N THR A 30 7.30 -10.93 6.19
CA THR A 30 7.22 -12.38 6.25
C THR A 30 5.91 -12.91 5.65
N THR A 31 5.93 -14.16 5.23
CA THR A 31 4.74 -14.87 4.74
C THR A 31 3.66 -14.96 5.83
N GLU A 32 4.06 -15.21 7.06
CA GLU A 32 3.17 -15.28 8.22
C GLU A 32 2.46 -13.93 8.46
N GLU A 33 3.21 -12.84 8.40
CA GLU A 33 2.68 -11.50 8.64
C GLU A 33 1.57 -11.11 7.65
N VAL A 34 1.76 -11.37 6.35
CA VAL A 34 0.72 -11.09 5.35
C VAL A 34 -0.45 -12.08 5.46
N ALA A 35 -0.17 -13.35 5.80
CA ALA A 35 -1.19 -14.36 5.99
C ALA A 35 -2.11 -14.01 7.17
N ASP A 36 -1.57 -13.61 8.32
CA ASP A 36 -2.34 -13.22 9.50
C ASP A 36 -3.32 -12.08 9.21
N ILE A 37 -2.86 -11.07 8.46
CA ILE A 37 -3.71 -9.94 8.06
C ILE A 37 -4.83 -10.41 7.13
N VAL A 38 -4.50 -11.18 6.10
CA VAL A 38 -5.49 -11.66 5.13
C VAL A 38 -6.47 -12.63 5.77
N HIS A 39 -6.02 -13.57 6.60
CA HIS A 39 -6.90 -14.50 7.32
C HIS A 39 -7.93 -13.79 8.20
N TYR A 40 -7.52 -12.72 8.88
CA TYR A 40 -8.47 -11.93 9.67
C TYR A 40 -9.44 -11.16 8.79
N LEU A 41 -8.92 -10.40 7.80
CA LEU A 41 -9.75 -9.56 6.93
C LEU A 41 -10.72 -10.39 6.07
N ALA A 42 -10.32 -11.59 5.65
CA ALA A 42 -11.15 -12.50 4.86
C ALA A 42 -11.83 -13.59 5.71
N SER A 43 -12.07 -13.33 6.99
CA SER A 43 -12.78 -14.27 7.85
C SER A 43 -14.30 -14.07 7.80
N ASP A 44 -15.05 -15.13 8.02
CA ASP A 44 -16.53 -15.12 8.13
C ASP A 44 -17.03 -14.16 9.21
N GLU A 45 -16.20 -13.89 10.23
CA GLU A 45 -16.51 -12.91 11.29
C GLU A 45 -16.83 -11.54 10.72
N LEU A 46 -16.17 -11.15 9.61
CA LEU A 46 -16.32 -9.87 8.98
C LEU A 46 -17.40 -9.83 7.88
N LYS A 47 -18.06 -10.98 7.63
CA LYS A 47 -19.21 -11.09 6.71
C LYS A 47 -18.98 -10.40 5.37
N GLY A 48 -17.77 -10.54 4.81
CA GLY A 48 -17.40 -9.92 3.54
C GLY A 48 -17.30 -8.40 3.57
N ARG A 49 -17.13 -7.76 4.72
CA ARG A 49 -16.75 -6.34 4.91
C ARG A 49 -17.52 -5.32 4.06
N ASN A 50 -18.81 -5.56 3.79
CA ASN A 50 -19.59 -4.62 2.98
C ASN A 50 -19.73 -3.27 3.70
N THR A 51 -19.54 -2.17 2.97
CA THR A 51 -19.62 -0.83 3.56
C THR A 51 -20.99 -0.55 4.16
N GLY A 52 -21.01 -0.03 5.40
CA GLY A 52 -22.22 0.24 6.17
C GLY A 52 -22.70 -0.93 7.02
N THR A 53 -21.89 -1.99 7.17
CA THR A 53 -22.19 -3.15 8.02
C THR A 53 -21.24 -3.25 9.22
N ASP A 54 -21.60 -4.07 10.21
CA ASP A 54 -20.74 -4.38 11.37
C ASP A 54 -19.41 -5.06 10.98
N GLY A 55 -19.37 -5.76 9.86
CA GLY A 55 -18.17 -6.43 9.38
C GLY A 55 -17.08 -5.45 8.97
N ILE A 56 -17.42 -4.40 8.20
CA ILE A 56 -16.43 -3.37 7.82
C ILE A 56 -16.01 -2.53 9.02
N ASP A 57 -16.89 -2.29 10.00
CA ASP A 57 -16.56 -1.54 11.21
C ASP A 57 -15.48 -2.30 12.03
N LYS A 58 -15.61 -3.62 12.16
CA LYS A 58 -14.59 -4.47 12.79
C LYS A 58 -13.27 -4.44 12.02
N ALA A 59 -13.32 -4.51 10.68
CA ALA A 59 -12.12 -4.39 9.83
C ALA A 59 -11.43 -3.04 10.06
N ALA A 60 -12.18 -1.93 10.12
CA ALA A 60 -11.66 -0.60 10.37
C ALA A 60 -10.94 -0.51 11.72
N VAL A 61 -11.55 -1.04 12.80
CA VAL A 61 -10.93 -1.09 14.12
C VAL A 61 -9.63 -1.90 14.12
N TYR A 62 -9.62 -3.04 13.44
CA TYR A 62 -8.42 -3.86 13.31
C TYR A 62 -7.30 -3.12 12.59
N ILE A 63 -7.56 -2.53 11.44
CA ILE A 63 -6.57 -1.80 10.62
C ILE A 63 -6.02 -0.61 11.43
N GLU A 64 -6.88 0.19 12.03
CA GLU A 64 -6.46 1.32 12.89
C GLU A 64 -5.53 0.87 14.01
N LYS A 65 -5.89 -0.20 14.73
CA LYS A 65 -5.08 -0.78 15.80
C LYS A 65 -3.71 -1.22 15.31
N GLN A 66 -3.64 -1.86 14.13
CA GLN A 66 -2.39 -2.29 13.54
C GLN A 66 -1.51 -1.10 13.15
N LEU A 67 -2.05 -0.10 12.44
CA LEU A 67 -1.28 1.10 12.06
C LEU A 67 -0.73 1.83 13.29
N LYS A 68 -1.52 1.96 14.35
CA LYS A 68 -1.05 2.51 15.65
C LYS A 68 0.11 1.69 16.23
N SER A 69 -0.01 0.36 16.21
CA SER A 69 1.03 -0.53 16.75
C SER A 69 2.36 -0.45 15.97
N TYR A 70 2.29 -0.12 14.68
CA TYR A 70 3.46 0.10 13.81
C TYR A 70 4.12 1.46 14.05
N GLY A 71 3.46 2.36 14.80
CA GLY A 71 3.96 3.72 15.02
C GLY A 71 3.64 4.68 13.86
N VAL A 72 2.65 4.36 13.05
CA VAL A 72 2.08 5.28 12.05
C VAL A 72 1.20 6.29 12.76
N ASN A 73 1.27 7.56 12.39
CA ASN A 73 0.39 8.60 12.92
C ASN A 73 -0.89 8.73 12.07
N PRO A 74 -2.00 9.20 12.62
CA PRO A 74 -3.15 9.57 11.80
C PRO A 74 -2.81 10.79 10.94
N TYR A 75 -3.35 10.85 9.72
CA TYR A 75 -3.15 11.99 8.83
C TYR A 75 -4.02 13.20 9.22
N PHE A 76 -5.22 12.95 9.75
CA PHE A 76 -6.10 13.95 10.35
C PHE A 76 -6.00 13.88 11.88
N ASP A 77 -6.96 14.42 12.60
CA ASP A 77 -7.02 14.32 14.07
C ASP A 77 -7.16 12.86 14.54
N MET A 78 -7.73 12.00 13.68
CA MET A 78 -7.87 10.55 13.89
C MET A 78 -7.62 9.79 12.57
N PHE A 79 -7.45 8.46 12.67
CA PHE A 79 -7.27 7.62 11.48
C PHE A 79 -8.51 7.57 10.59
N LEU A 80 -9.70 7.67 11.17
CA LEU A 80 -10.96 7.56 10.46
C LEU A 80 -11.31 8.87 9.74
N ASP A 81 -11.46 8.79 8.43
CA ASP A 81 -11.94 9.84 7.53
C ASP A 81 -13.39 9.49 7.12
N GLU A 82 -14.35 10.04 7.88
CA GLU A 82 -15.78 9.76 7.69
C GLU A 82 -16.33 10.45 6.46
N PHE A 83 -17.13 9.74 5.68
CA PHE A 83 -17.91 10.29 4.59
C PHE A 83 -19.31 9.66 4.51
N LYS A 84 -20.19 10.32 3.77
CA LYS A 84 -21.56 9.84 3.51
C LYS A 84 -21.85 9.90 2.03
N PHE A 85 -22.54 8.89 1.54
CA PHE A 85 -22.99 8.85 0.15
C PHE A 85 -24.38 8.22 0.05
N LYS A 86 -25.08 8.52 -1.05
CA LYS A 86 -26.35 7.88 -1.35
C LYS A 86 -26.11 6.62 -2.17
N ALA A 87 -26.59 5.49 -1.69
CA ALA A 87 -26.72 4.28 -2.48
C ALA A 87 -27.96 4.38 -3.38
N ARG A 88 -28.29 3.30 -4.10
CA ARG A 88 -29.47 3.25 -4.99
C ARG A 88 -30.81 3.45 -4.26
N ALA A 89 -30.86 3.17 -2.95
CA ALA A 89 -31.98 3.48 -2.07
C ALA A 89 -31.84 4.88 -1.48
N GLU A 90 -32.92 5.45 -0.92
CA GLU A 90 -32.92 6.81 -0.37
C GLU A 90 -32.03 7.00 0.85
N ASP A 91 -31.60 5.92 1.48
CA ASP A 91 -30.81 5.96 2.71
C ASP A 91 -29.35 6.35 2.44
N SER A 92 -28.84 7.25 3.27
CA SER A 92 -27.44 7.65 3.26
C SER A 92 -26.60 6.58 3.95
N ILE A 93 -25.65 5.98 3.22
CA ILE A 93 -24.65 5.07 3.79
C ILE A 93 -23.48 5.88 4.32
N LYS A 94 -22.98 5.48 5.49
CA LYS A 94 -21.79 6.01 6.12
C LYS A 94 -20.62 5.08 5.82
N GLY A 95 -19.52 5.66 5.32
CA GLY A 95 -18.26 4.97 5.09
C GLY A 95 -17.12 5.64 5.85
N TYR A 96 -16.00 4.93 5.99
CA TYR A 96 -14.78 5.43 6.60
C TYR A 96 -13.58 5.00 5.77
N ASN A 97 -12.74 5.96 5.38
CA ASN A 97 -11.38 5.63 5.01
C ASN A 97 -10.53 5.58 6.28
N ILE A 98 -9.47 4.78 6.28
CA ILE A 98 -8.50 4.75 7.37
C ILE A 98 -7.22 5.33 6.82
N VAL A 99 -6.79 6.47 7.38
CA VAL A 99 -5.71 7.25 6.80
C VAL A 99 -4.58 7.45 7.81
N GLY A 100 -3.45 6.80 7.52
CA GLY A 100 -2.20 6.93 8.26
C GLY A 100 -1.20 7.83 7.54
N TYR A 101 -0.20 8.30 8.28
CA TYR A 101 0.78 9.25 7.78
C TYR A 101 2.17 9.05 8.38
N ILE A 102 3.19 9.17 7.54
CA ILE A 102 4.58 9.22 7.94
C ILE A 102 5.21 10.47 7.30
N GLU A 103 5.58 11.44 8.12
CA GLU A 103 6.23 12.66 7.66
C GLU A 103 7.59 12.36 7.04
N GLY A 104 7.91 13.05 5.95
CA GLY A 104 9.21 13.00 5.33
C GLY A 104 10.30 13.64 6.20
N ASN A 105 11.52 13.13 6.09
CA ASN A 105 12.66 13.59 6.87
C ASN A 105 13.55 14.64 6.15
N ASP A 106 13.22 15.03 4.92
CA ASP A 106 13.89 16.09 4.17
C ASP A 106 13.08 17.39 4.23
N GLU A 107 13.70 18.51 4.59
CA GLU A 107 13.02 19.79 4.81
C GLU A 107 12.29 20.36 3.58
N LYS A 108 12.71 19.99 2.37
CA LYS A 108 12.06 20.39 1.12
C LYS A 108 11.06 19.33 0.66
N LEU A 109 11.53 18.10 0.54
CA LEU A 109 10.76 17.00 -0.03
C LEU A 109 9.60 16.54 0.85
N LYS A 110 9.63 16.77 2.17
CA LYS A 110 8.52 16.43 3.07
C LYS A 110 7.19 17.14 2.75
N LYS A 111 7.24 18.20 1.93
CA LYS A 111 6.06 18.92 1.44
C LYS A 111 5.43 18.28 0.21
N GLU A 112 6.13 17.35 -0.42
CA GLU A 112 5.65 16.53 -1.52
C GLU A 112 5.11 15.21 -0.96
N PHE A 113 3.94 14.79 -1.42
CA PHE A 113 3.23 13.63 -0.88
C PHE A 113 3.15 12.50 -1.89
N ILE A 114 3.21 11.29 -1.35
CA ILE A 114 2.87 10.06 -2.08
C ILE A 114 1.74 9.40 -1.33
N VAL A 115 0.70 8.97 -2.05
CA VAL A 115 -0.37 8.15 -1.48
C VAL A 115 -0.11 6.70 -1.86
N ILE A 116 -0.17 5.81 -0.87
CA ILE A 116 -0.15 4.36 -1.04
C ILE A 116 -1.46 3.83 -0.48
N GLY A 117 -2.29 3.19 -1.30
CA GLY A 117 -3.63 2.82 -0.92
C GLY A 117 -4.09 1.45 -1.41
N ALA A 118 -5.20 0.99 -0.85
CA ALA A 118 -5.99 -0.17 -1.23
C ALA A 118 -7.40 -0.02 -0.65
N HIS A 119 -8.41 -0.63 -1.25
CA HIS A 119 -9.69 -0.74 -0.56
C HIS A 119 -9.72 -1.91 0.41
N TYR A 120 -10.48 -1.78 1.49
CA TYR A 120 -10.62 -2.80 2.51
C TYR A 120 -12.05 -3.33 2.64
N ASP A 121 -13.01 -2.74 1.93
CA ASP A 121 -14.36 -3.30 1.78
C ASP A 121 -14.39 -4.42 0.76
N HIS A 122 -15.51 -5.18 0.77
CA HIS A 122 -15.89 -6.12 -0.27
C HIS A 122 -17.40 -6.22 -0.34
N ILE A 123 -17.93 -7.08 -1.20
CA ILE A 123 -19.36 -7.11 -1.55
C ILE A 123 -20.30 -7.67 -0.47
N GLY A 124 -19.78 -8.28 0.60
CA GLY A 124 -20.54 -8.88 1.68
C GLY A 124 -21.02 -10.30 1.36
N PHE A 125 -22.17 -10.41 0.71
CA PHE A 125 -22.75 -11.71 0.35
C PHE A 125 -22.79 -11.90 -1.15
N GLY A 126 -22.30 -13.05 -1.61
CA GLY A 126 -22.33 -13.50 -2.98
C GLY A 126 -23.48 -14.47 -3.29
N LYS A 127 -23.45 -15.02 -4.52
CA LYS A 127 -24.34 -16.12 -4.90
C LYS A 127 -23.96 -17.36 -4.07
N PRO A 128 -24.90 -17.95 -3.32
CA PRO A 128 -24.60 -19.11 -2.48
C PRO A 128 -24.02 -20.29 -3.29
N VAL A 129 -22.98 -20.92 -2.71
CA VAL A 129 -22.41 -22.19 -3.16
C VAL A 129 -22.48 -23.15 -1.99
N GLU A 130 -23.17 -24.27 -2.16
CA GLU A 130 -23.52 -25.20 -1.07
C GLU A 130 -24.25 -24.46 0.08
N ASN A 131 -23.63 -24.36 1.25
CA ASN A 131 -24.19 -23.67 2.43
C ASN A 131 -23.50 -22.32 2.72
N ASP A 132 -22.57 -21.91 1.86
CA ASP A 132 -21.81 -20.67 2.01
C ASP A 132 -22.38 -19.58 1.11
N SER A 133 -22.53 -18.36 1.65
CA SER A 133 -22.97 -17.17 0.94
C SER A 133 -22.11 -15.95 1.22
N ILE A 134 -21.09 -16.08 2.10
CA ILE A 134 -20.20 -14.98 2.45
C ILE A 134 -19.14 -14.86 1.35
N ALA A 135 -19.04 -13.70 0.72
CA ALA A 135 -17.93 -13.37 -0.15
C ALA A 135 -16.82 -12.73 0.69
N ASN A 136 -15.85 -13.53 1.10
CA ASN A 136 -14.83 -13.11 2.06
C ASN A 136 -13.81 -12.15 1.48
N GLY A 137 -13.62 -12.10 0.15
CA GLY A 137 -12.79 -11.11 -0.52
C GLY A 137 -11.32 -11.18 -0.09
N ALA A 138 -10.74 -12.39 -0.12
CA ALA A 138 -9.35 -12.58 0.26
C ALA A 138 -8.41 -11.93 -0.76
N ASN A 139 -8.56 -12.27 -2.04
CA ASN A 139 -7.81 -11.62 -3.09
C ASN A 139 -8.30 -10.19 -3.31
N ASP A 140 -9.61 -9.99 -3.31
CA ASP A 140 -10.31 -8.74 -3.55
C ASP A 140 -10.95 -8.18 -2.26
N ASN A 141 -10.28 -7.34 -1.43
CA ASN A 141 -8.92 -6.88 -1.60
C ASN A 141 -8.16 -6.92 -0.25
N ALA A 142 -8.35 -8.02 0.52
CA ALA A 142 -7.57 -8.19 1.74
C ALA A 142 -6.07 -8.30 1.46
N THR A 143 -5.66 -8.86 0.29
CA THR A 143 -4.25 -8.93 -0.11
C THR A 143 -3.65 -7.56 -0.38
N GLY A 144 -4.33 -6.67 -1.11
CA GLY A 144 -3.89 -5.28 -1.32
C GLY A 144 -3.86 -4.49 -0.02
N THR A 145 -4.87 -4.66 0.84
CA THR A 145 -4.90 -4.06 2.19
C THR A 145 -3.70 -4.50 3.01
N SER A 146 -3.34 -5.81 2.99
CA SER A 146 -2.17 -6.32 3.72
C SER A 146 -0.86 -5.74 3.19
N ALA A 147 -0.75 -5.52 1.86
CA ALA A 147 0.41 -4.88 1.25
C ALA A 147 0.58 -3.43 1.77
N VAL A 148 -0.48 -2.62 1.76
CA VAL A 148 -0.43 -1.25 2.28
C VAL A 148 -0.05 -1.22 3.77
N MET A 149 -0.64 -2.10 4.60
CA MET A 149 -0.36 -2.15 6.03
C MET A 149 1.10 -2.55 6.32
N THR A 150 1.63 -3.54 5.61
CA THR A 150 3.01 -4.01 5.83
C THR A 150 4.05 -3.04 5.27
N ILE A 151 3.77 -2.36 4.15
CA ILE A 151 4.59 -1.26 3.63
C ILE A 151 4.59 -0.08 4.62
N ALA A 152 3.43 0.24 5.24
CA ALA A 152 3.36 1.27 6.28
C ALA A 152 4.23 0.92 7.49
N LYS A 153 4.19 -0.34 7.97
CA LYS A 153 5.08 -0.85 9.01
C LYS A 153 6.56 -0.71 8.64
N TYR A 154 6.91 -1.07 7.40
CA TYR A 154 8.28 -0.94 6.90
C TYR A 154 8.79 0.51 7.01
N PHE A 155 8.05 1.48 6.48
CA PHE A 155 8.46 2.90 6.53
C PHE A 155 8.43 3.48 7.94
N ALA A 156 7.45 3.11 8.77
CA ALA A 156 7.39 3.53 10.17
C ALA A 156 8.61 3.04 10.98
N THR A 157 9.10 1.84 10.68
CA THR A 157 10.28 1.26 11.35
C THR A 157 11.58 1.85 10.79
N LYS A 158 11.70 1.95 9.45
CA LYS A 158 12.94 2.37 8.80
C LYS A 158 13.15 3.88 8.84
N LYS A 159 12.09 4.66 8.78
CA LYS A 159 12.10 6.15 8.78
C LYS A 159 13.06 6.72 7.72
N SER A 160 13.08 6.11 6.53
CA SER A 160 14.00 6.43 5.45
C SER A 160 13.38 7.31 4.35
N ASN A 161 12.11 7.68 4.49
CA ASN A 161 11.37 8.46 3.49
C ASN A 161 11.72 9.96 3.57
N LYS A 162 12.16 10.53 2.44
CA LYS A 162 12.38 11.99 2.31
C LYS A 162 11.06 12.72 2.05
N ARG A 163 10.20 12.18 1.18
CA ARG A 163 8.83 12.65 0.96
C ARG A 163 7.90 12.11 2.02
N SER A 164 6.84 12.84 2.28
CA SER A 164 5.76 12.38 3.15
C SER A 164 4.94 11.29 2.47
N VAL A 165 4.54 10.28 3.23
CA VAL A 165 3.74 9.16 2.73
C VAL A 165 2.43 9.08 3.47
N ILE A 166 1.34 9.09 2.73
CA ILE A 166 -0.01 8.85 3.23
C ILE A 166 -0.38 7.41 2.88
N PHE A 167 -0.78 6.63 3.88
CA PHE A 167 -1.31 5.28 3.72
C PHE A 167 -2.83 5.35 3.88
N ALA A 168 -3.55 5.01 2.81
CA ALA A 168 -5.00 5.17 2.77
C ALA A 168 -5.68 3.84 2.45
N LEU A 169 -6.51 3.35 3.39
CA LEU A 169 -7.36 2.18 3.20
C LEU A 169 -8.79 2.71 2.94
N PHE A 170 -9.29 2.45 1.74
CA PHE A 170 -10.56 3.00 1.28
C PHE A 170 -11.72 2.07 1.57
N SER A 171 -12.90 2.64 1.89
CA SER A 171 -14.16 1.90 1.89
C SER A 171 -15.06 2.33 0.74
N ALA A 172 -16.08 1.52 0.46
CA ALA A 172 -17.05 1.74 -0.61
C ALA A 172 -16.42 1.86 -2.01
N GLU A 173 -15.32 1.14 -2.25
CA GLU A 173 -14.78 0.91 -3.59
C GLU A 173 -15.81 0.17 -4.43
N GLU A 174 -16.35 -0.94 -3.90
CA GLU A 174 -17.34 -1.82 -4.50
C GLU A 174 -18.71 -1.13 -4.76
N MET A 175 -18.91 0.01 -4.15
CA MET A 175 -20.07 0.87 -4.35
C MET A 175 -19.78 2.05 -5.29
N GLY A 176 -18.69 1.98 -6.05
CA GLY A 176 -18.29 2.93 -7.08
C GLY A 176 -17.29 3.97 -6.60
N LEU A 177 -16.18 3.55 -6.02
CA LEU A 177 -15.00 4.37 -5.67
C LEU A 177 -15.31 5.51 -4.69
N ARG A 178 -16.30 5.34 -3.78
CA ARG A 178 -16.82 6.46 -2.97
C ARG A 178 -15.81 7.00 -1.98
N GLY A 179 -15.03 6.08 -1.34
CA GLY A 179 -14.03 6.46 -0.36
C GLY A 179 -12.86 7.20 -0.98
N SER A 180 -12.32 6.67 -2.05
CA SER A 180 -11.19 7.30 -2.76
C SER A 180 -11.57 8.62 -3.43
N ASP A 181 -12.78 8.72 -4.00
CA ASP A 181 -13.30 9.98 -4.57
C ASP A 181 -13.45 11.05 -3.48
N HIS A 182 -14.04 10.71 -2.33
CA HIS A 182 -14.09 11.60 -1.18
C HIS A 182 -12.73 12.07 -0.74
N PHE A 183 -11.78 11.13 -0.57
CA PHE A 183 -10.46 11.42 -0.04
C PHE A 183 -9.61 12.24 -1.03
N ALA A 184 -9.61 11.91 -2.32
CA ALA A 184 -8.91 12.67 -3.34
C ALA A 184 -9.38 14.14 -3.39
N LYS A 185 -10.70 14.39 -3.37
CA LYS A 185 -11.27 15.74 -3.31
C LYS A 185 -10.89 16.48 -2.03
N ARG A 186 -10.91 15.79 -0.89
CA ARG A 186 -10.49 16.36 0.39
C ARG A 186 -9.03 16.79 0.38
N LEU A 187 -8.13 15.94 -0.10
CA LEU A 187 -6.71 16.28 -0.26
C LEU A 187 -6.48 17.42 -1.26
N LYS A 188 -7.23 17.43 -2.37
CA LYS A 188 -7.17 18.52 -3.34
C LYS A 188 -7.57 19.87 -2.73
N SER A 189 -8.60 19.88 -1.88
CA SER A 189 -9.04 21.09 -1.18
C SER A 189 -8.00 21.64 -0.18
N GLN A 190 -7.10 20.78 0.30
CA GLN A 190 -5.98 21.14 1.18
C GLN A 190 -4.75 21.63 0.39
N ASN A 191 -4.81 21.63 -0.94
CA ASN A 191 -3.72 22.05 -1.84
C ASN A 191 -2.40 21.28 -1.57
N ILE A 192 -2.47 20.00 -1.25
CA ILE A 192 -1.26 19.19 -1.08
C ILE A 192 -0.52 19.05 -2.42
N ASP A 193 0.79 18.98 -2.38
CA ASP A 193 1.63 18.69 -3.54
C ASP A 193 1.75 17.16 -3.73
N LEU A 194 0.73 16.55 -4.33
CA LEU A 194 0.75 15.12 -4.61
C LEU A 194 1.69 14.81 -5.78
N TYR A 195 2.65 13.93 -5.55
CA TYR A 195 3.57 13.46 -6.58
C TYR A 195 2.97 12.30 -7.38
N THR A 196 2.51 11.27 -6.70
CA THR A 196 1.93 10.06 -7.32
C THR A 196 1.05 9.32 -6.32
N MET A 197 0.15 8.47 -6.85
CA MET A 197 -0.63 7.53 -6.05
C MET A 197 -0.41 6.11 -6.56
N ILE A 198 -0.10 5.20 -5.64
CA ILE A 198 0.05 3.77 -5.88
C ILE A 198 -1.08 3.06 -5.17
N ASN A 199 -1.91 2.38 -5.92
CA ASN A 199 -2.95 1.50 -5.40
C ASN A 199 -2.51 0.05 -5.52
N PHE A 200 -2.85 -0.76 -4.52
CA PHE A 200 -2.61 -2.20 -4.53
C PHE A 200 -3.91 -2.97 -4.57
N GLU A 201 -3.99 -3.94 -5.48
CA GLU A 201 -5.20 -4.71 -5.66
C GLU A 201 -4.90 -6.12 -6.12
N MET A 202 -5.57 -7.10 -5.49
CA MET A 202 -5.58 -8.50 -5.91
C MET A 202 -4.17 -9.07 -6.12
N LEU A 203 -3.35 -9.10 -5.07
CA LEU A 203 -1.96 -9.56 -5.09
C LEU A 203 -1.77 -11.02 -4.65
N GLY A 204 -2.86 -11.77 -4.41
CA GLY A 204 -2.80 -13.11 -3.80
C GLY A 204 -2.48 -14.25 -4.76
N VAL A 205 -2.54 -14.04 -6.08
CA VAL A 205 -2.36 -15.09 -7.08
C VAL A 205 -1.29 -14.72 -8.10
N PRO A 206 -0.30 -15.62 -8.34
CA PRO A 206 0.73 -15.36 -9.32
C PRO A 206 0.21 -15.54 -10.76
N PHE A 207 0.79 -14.79 -11.70
CA PHE A 207 0.66 -15.11 -13.11
C PHE A 207 1.39 -16.41 -13.45
N LYS A 208 0.90 -17.08 -14.48
CA LYS A 208 1.59 -18.18 -15.13
C LYS A 208 2.17 -17.68 -16.45
N GLU A 209 3.38 -18.12 -16.78
CA GLU A 209 4.02 -17.87 -18.10
C GLU A 209 4.18 -16.38 -18.46
N ARG A 210 4.46 -15.51 -17.47
CA ARG A 210 4.82 -14.11 -17.68
C ARG A 210 6.21 -13.84 -17.11
N ASP A 211 6.93 -12.90 -17.70
CA ASP A 211 8.27 -12.46 -17.31
C ASP A 211 8.27 -11.29 -16.30
N TYR A 212 7.10 -11.03 -15.71
CA TYR A 212 6.90 -10.02 -14.65
C TYR A 212 5.99 -10.57 -13.55
N GLU A 213 6.08 -10.00 -12.37
CA GLU A 213 5.30 -10.43 -11.18
C GLU A 213 3.93 -9.76 -11.10
N VAL A 214 3.87 -8.47 -11.47
CA VAL A 214 2.68 -7.63 -11.40
C VAL A 214 2.53 -6.79 -12.67
N PHE A 215 1.33 -6.32 -12.94
CA PHE A 215 1.08 -5.35 -14.01
C PHE A 215 0.64 -3.99 -13.43
N LEU A 216 0.74 -2.96 -14.28
CA LEU A 216 0.29 -1.61 -13.97
C LEU A 216 -0.97 -1.29 -14.79
N THR A 217 -2.02 -0.82 -14.12
CA THR A 217 -3.19 -0.30 -14.84
C THR A 217 -2.85 1.02 -15.51
N GLY A 218 -3.34 1.27 -16.73
CA GLY A 218 -2.99 2.47 -17.49
C GLY A 218 -1.50 2.58 -17.77
N PHE A 219 -0.85 1.47 -18.13
CA PHE A 219 0.59 1.34 -18.36
C PHE A 219 1.16 2.41 -19.31
N ASP A 220 0.40 2.80 -20.32
CA ASP A 220 0.77 3.78 -21.34
C ASP A 220 0.44 5.24 -20.95
N LYS A 221 -0.12 5.49 -19.77
CA LYS A 221 -0.46 6.86 -19.31
C LYS A 221 0.68 7.61 -18.66
N SER A 222 1.72 6.92 -18.23
CA SER A 222 2.90 7.52 -17.59
C SER A 222 4.15 6.68 -17.81
N ASN A 223 5.30 7.21 -17.43
CA ASN A 223 6.56 6.47 -17.41
C ASN A 223 6.74 5.65 -16.13
N PHE A 224 5.69 5.46 -15.32
CA PHE A 224 5.78 4.79 -14.01
C PHE A 224 6.45 3.41 -14.10
N ALA A 225 5.94 2.51 -14.94
CA ALA A 225 6.45 1.14 -15.03
C ALA A 225 7.92 1.10 -15.45
N SER A 226 8.32 1.87 -16.46
CA SER A 226 9.71 1.92 -16.92
C SER A 226 10.66 2.48 -15.87
N LYS A 227 10.27 3.57 -15.21
CA LYS A 227 11.07 4.16 -14.13
C LYS A 227 11.14 3.26 -12.90
N PHE A 228 10.05 2.64 -12.54
CA PHE A 228 10.01 1.71 -11.41
C PHE A 228 10.92 0.51 -11.64
N ASN A 229 10.86 -0.11 -12.82
CA ASN A 229 11.74 -1.22 -13.21
C ASN A 229 13.22 -0.79 -13.27
N GLU A 230 13.50 0.44 -13.73
CA GLU A 230 14.85 1.03 -13.67
C GLU A 230 15.34 1.14 -12.21
N TYR A 231 14.50 1.61 -11.28
CA TYR A 231 14.85 1.71 -9.86
C TYR A 231 15.14 0.35 -9.23
N GLN A 232 14.44 -0.67 -9.66
CA GLN A 232 14.59 -2.05 -9.20
C GLN A 232 15.77 -2.78 -9.84
N GLY A 233 16.14 -2.39 -11.05
CA GLY A 233 17.12 -3.14 -11.86
C GLY A 233 16.57 -4.47 -12.39
N SER A 234 15.24 -4.64 -12.43
CA SER A 234 14.55 -5.87 -12.87
C SER A 234 13.16 -5.56 -13.42
N ASN A 235 12.61 -6.47 -14.25
CA ASN A 235 11.29 -6.33 -14.88
C ASN A 235 10.19 -6.87 -13.94
N ILE A 236 9.87 -6.13 -12.88
CA ILE A 236 8.83 -6.54 -11.92
C ILE A 236 7.43 -6.16 -12.42
N ILE A 237 7.31 -4.96 -13.00
CA ILE A 237 6.04 -4.41 -13.47
C ILE A 237 5.96 -4.55 -14.98
N GLY A 238 4.98 -5.32 -15.44
CA GLY A 238 4.73 -5.54 -16.87
C GLY A 238 3.44 -4.91 -17.37
N PHE A 239 3.16 -5.14 -18.64
CA PHE A 239 1.95 -4.72 -19.33
C PHE A 239 0.95 -5.87 -19.40
N SER A 240 -0.33 -5.60 -19.10
CA SER A 240 -1.44 -6.53 -19.35
C SER A 240 -2.37 -5.99 -20.44
N GLU A 241 -2.50 -6.73 -21.55
CA GLU A 241 -3.46 -6.43 -22.62
C GLU A 241 -4.89 -6.47 -22.09
N VAL A 242 -5.19 -7.42 -21.19
CA VAL A 242 -6.51 -7.55 -20.55
C VAL A 242 -6.84 -6.31 -19.72
N SER A 243 -5.87 -5.81 -18.95
CA SER A 243 -6.01 -4.57 -18.17
C SER A 243 -6.39 -3.38 -19.07
N LYS A 244 -5.75 -3.29 -20.24
CA LYS A 244 -6.06 -2.24 -21.23
C LYS A 244 -7.44 -2.44 -21.84
N GLN A 245 -7.76 -3.65 -22.26
CA GLN A 245 -9.04 -4.00 -22.90
C GLN A 245 -10.23 -3.72 -21.99
N TYR A 246 -10.13 -4.07 -20.70
CA TYR A 246 -11.18 -3.82 -19.70
C TYR A 246 -11.09 -2.45 -19.05
N ASN A 247 -10.12 -1.61 -19.45
CA ASN A 247 -9.90 -0.27 -18.91
C ASN A 247 -9.80 -0.27 -17.38
N LEU A 248 -8.99 -1.17 -16.83
CA LEU A 248 -8.88 -1.37 -15.38
C LEU A 248 -8.35 -0.12 -14.66
N LEU A 249 -7.65 0.80 -15.35
CA LEU A 249 -7.26 2.10 -14.78
C LEU A 249 -8.45 2.85 -14.14
N LYS A 250 -9.64 2.74 -14.73
CA LYS A 250 -10.85 3.47 -14.29
C LYS A 250 -11.70 2.67 -13.29
N ARG A 251 -11.25 1.51 -12.87
CA ARG A 251 -12.07 0.57 -12.11
C ARG A 251 -11.56 0.34 -10.69
N SER A 252 -10.60 1.14 -10.22
CA SER A 252 -10.12 1.09 -8.86
C SER A 252 -9.73 2.48 -8.33
N ASP A 253 -9.41 2.59 -7.07
CA ASP A 253 -9.22 3.80 -6.27
C ASP A 253 -8.19 4.80 -6.81
N ASN A 254 -7.19 4.31 -7.57
CA ASN A 254 -6.21 5.17 -8.23
C ASN A 254 -6.86 6.20 -9.17
N TYR A 255 -8.03 5.87 -9.74
CA TYR A 255 -8.66 6.72 -10.74
C TYR A 255 -9.16 8.06 -10.17
N ALA A 256 -9.64 8.07 -8.94
CA ALA A 256 -10.05 9.30 -8.27
C ALA A 256 -8.89 10.30 -8.17
N PHE A 257 -7.69 9.83 -7.83
CA PHE A 257 -6.50 10.68 -7.75
C PHE A 257 -5.99 11.11 -9.13
N PHE A 258 -6.06 10.21 -10.12
CA PHE A 258 -5.71 10.54 -11.49
C PHE A 258 -6.57 11.71 -12.01
N GLN A 259 -7.87 11.67 -11.74
CA GLN A 259 -8.82 12.72 -12.17
C GLN A 259 -8.62 14.03 -11.42
N GLU A 260 -8.49 13.99 -10.10
CA GLU A 260 -8.44 15.20 -9.27
C GLU A 260 -7.09 15.93 -9.36
N PHE A 261 -5.98 15.20 -9.45
CA PHE A 261 -4.64 15.78 -9.35
C PHE A 261 -3.93 15.86 -10.69
N ASN A 262 -4.33 15.08 -11.68
CA ASN A 262 -3.61 14.95 -12.95
C ASN A 262 -2.13 14.58 -12.75
N VAL A 263 -1.87 13.57 -11.92
CA VAL A 263 -0.55 13.00 -11.65
C VAL A 263 -0.59 11.49 -11.92
N PRO A 264 0.57 10.84 -12.13
CA PRO A 264 0.61 9.38 -12.26
C PRO A 264 -0.07 8.71 -11.08
N SER A 265 -1.14 7.98 -11.35
CA SER A 265 -1.95 7.29 -10.33
C SER A 265 -2.39 5.95 -10.90
N HIS A 266 -1.85 4.87 -10.36
CA HIS A 266 -1.96 3.55 -10.96
C HIS A 266 -2.25 2.48 -9.91
N THR A 267 -2.89 1.40 -10.33
CA THR A 267 -2.98 0.17 -9.55
C THR A 267 -1.91 -0.81 -10.00
N ILE A 268 -1.24 -1.40 -9.01
CA ILE A 268 -0.35 -2.55 -9.15
C ILE A 268 -1.13 -3.79 -8.73
N SER A 269 -1.22 -4.79 -9.61
CA SER A 269 -1.96 -6.03 -9.36
C SER A 269 -1.28 -7.24 -9.97
N SER A 270 -1.48 -8.42 -9.40
CA SER A 270 -1.11 -9.72 -9.98
C SER A 270 -2.30 -10.51 -10.51
N CYS A 271 -3.47 -9.88 -10.59
CA CYS A 271 -4.69 -10.50 -11.09
C CYS A 271 -5.35 -9.62 -12.15
N ASP A 272 -5.36 -10.06 -13.40
CA ASP A 272 -6.03 -9.37 -14.51
C ASP A 272 -7.36 -10.04 -14.90
N LEU A 273 -7.95 -10.79 -13.97
CA LEU A 273 -9.19 -11.57 -14.11
C LEU A 273 -9.08 -12.82 -14.99
N THR A 274 -7.95 -13.08 -15.63
CA THR A 274 -7.74 -14.32 -16.42
C THR A 274 -7.13 -15.45 -15.61
N ASN A 275 -6.53 -15.13 -14.46
CA ASN A 275 -5.83 -16.07 -13.59
C ASN A 275 -6.54 -16.33 -12.25
N PHE A 276 -7.80 -15.82 -12.07
CA PHE A 276 -8.56 -16.00 -10.85
C PHE A 276 -10.07 -16.11 -11.12
N ASP A 277 -10.64 -17.28 -10.85
CA ASP A 277 -12.05 -17.60 -11.17
C ASP A 277 -13.05 -17.15 -10.09
N HIS A 278 -12.55 -16.65 -8.95
CA HIS A 278 -13.39 -16.38 -7.77
C HIS A 278 -13.70 -14.89 -7.56
N TYR A 279 -13.37 -14.03 -8.52
CA TYR A 279 -13.68 -12.60 -8.45
C TYR A 279 -15.17 -12.36 -8.19
N HIS A 280 -15.50 -11.64 -7.10
CA HIS A 280 -16.86 -11.37 -6.61
C HIS A 280 -17.69 -12.64 -6.33
N LYS A 281 -17.05 -13.70 -5.87
CA LYS A 281 -17.70 -14.97 -5.50
C LYS A 281 -17.30 -15.42 -4.10
N VAL A 282 -18.12 -16.30 -3.51
CA VAL A 282 -17.83 -16.93 -2.21
C VAL A 282 -16.54 -17.75 -2.18
N GLY A 283 -16.00 -18.14 -3.33
CA GLY A 283 -14.72 -18.84 -3.41
C GLY A 283 -13.48 -17.94 -3.33
N ASP A 284 -13.65 -16.62 -3.16
CA ASP A 284 -12.52 -15.71 -2.88
C ASP A 284 -12.10 -15.80 -1.41
N GLU A 285 -11.46 -16.93 -1.11
CA GLU A 285 -11.08 -17.36 0.23
C GLU A 285 -9.57 -17.25 0.46
N SER A 286 -9.18 -17.08 1.72
CA SER A 286 -7.77 -17.06 2.11
C SER A 286 -7.01 -18.34 1.75
N SER A 287 -7.70 -19.48 1.70
CA SER A 287 -7.16 -20.78 1.27
C SER A 287 -6.78 -20.83 -0.21
N ALA A 288 -7.31 -19.94 -1.04
CA ALA A 288 -6.97 -19.81 -2.46
C ALA A 288 -5.73 -18.92 -2.70
N MET A 289 -5.20 -18.27 -1.66
CA MET A 289 -4.10 -17.32 -1.78
C MET A 289 -2.73 -17.98 -1.67
N ASN A 290 -1.76 -17.45 -2.41
CA ASN A 290 -0.35 -17.80 -2.30
C ASN A 290 0.37 -16.74 -1.45
N PHE A 291 0.40 -16.93 -0.13
CA PHE A 291 1.01 -15.96 0.80
C PHE A 291 2.53 -15.82 0.63
N GLN A 292 3.23 -16.87 0.19
CA GLN A 292 4.65 -16.75 -0.13
C GLN A 292 4.88 -15.84 -1.32
N PHE A 293 4.05 -15.95 -2.37
CA PHE A 293 4.09 -15.06 -3.51
C PHE A 293 3.76 -13.62 -3.07
N LEU A 294 2.69 -13.42 -2.31
CA LEU A 294 2.29 -12.11 -1.80
C LEU A 294 3.43 -11.41 -1.04
N SER A 295 4.04 -12.11 -0.08
CA SER A 295 5.16 -11.54 0.69
C SER A 295 6.38 -11.24 -0.21
N ASN A 296 6.69 -12.11 -1.18
CA ASN A 296 7.76 -11.90 -2.14
C ASN A 296 7.52 -10.66 -3.00
N VAL A 297 6.31 -10.51 -3.56
CA VAL A 297 5.92 -9.33 -4.37
C VAL A 297 6.07 -8.05 -3.56
N ILE A 298 5.57 -8.01 -2.32
CA ILE A 298 5.70 -6.83 -1.46
C ILE A 298 7.17 -6.50 -1.22
N ASN A 299 8.00 -7.48 -0.87
CA ASN A 299 9.44 -7.28 -0.65
C ASN A 299 10.15 -6.83 -1.93
N SER A 300 9.74 -7.35 -3.09
CA SER A 300 10.29 -6.95 -4.40
C SER A 300 9.94 -5.51 -4.76
N ILE A 301 8.76 -5.01 -4.37
CA ILE A 301 8.27 -3.67 -4.71
C ILE A 301 8.86 -2.59 -3.79
N ILE A 302 9.08 -2.88 -2.53
CA ILE A 302 9.54 -1.91 -1.52
C ILE A 302 10.78 -1.09 -1.95
N PRO A 303 11.86 -1.68 -2.50
CA PRO A 303 13.04 -0.90 -2.89
C PRO A 303 12.73 0.14 -3.99
N GLY A 304 11.86 -0.18 -4.96
CA GLY A 304 11.41 0.77 -5.98
C GLY A 304 10.60 1.92 -5.39
N ILE A 305 9.69 1.64 -4.48
CA ILE A 305 8.95 2.65 -3.72
C ILE A 305 9.93 3.53 -2.92
N GLU A 306 10.87 2.92 -2.21
CA GLU A 306 11.89 3.66 -1.45
C GLU A 306 12.72 4.58 -2.34
N LYS A 307 13.14 4.09 -3.50
CA LYS A 307 13.88 4.90 -4.46
C LYS A 307 13.05 6.08 -4.95
N MET A 308 11.80 5.84 -5.35
CA MET A 308 10.88 6.87 -5.82
C MET A 308 10.62 7.95 -4.76
N ILE A 309 10.40 7.56 -3.51
CA ILE A 309 10.17 8.49 -2.39
C ILE A 309 11.40 9.38 -2.13
N ASN A 310 12.60 8.89 -2.46
CA ASN A 310 13.88 9.51 -2.11
C ASN A 310 14.60 10.20 -3.27
N THR A 311 14.08 10.15 -4.51
CA THR A 311 14.65 10.91 -5.64
C THR A 311 14.58 12.42 -5.38
N PRO A 312 15.59 13.20 -5.82
CA PRO A 312 15.60 14.66 -5.61
C PRO A 312 14.52 15.40 -6.40
N THR A 313 14.00 14.79 -7.44
CA THR A 313 12.98 15.34 -8.35
C THR A 313 11.84 14.36 -8.56
N LYS A 314 10.72 14.82 -9.09
CA LYS A 314 9.57 14.00 -9.50
C LYS A 314 9.88 13.38 -10.87
N GLU A 315 10.53 12.21 -10.89
CA GLU A 315 10.96 11.52 -12.12
C GLU A 315 9.86 10.73 -12.82
N ILE A 316 8.82 10.37 -12.07
CA ILE A 316 7.63 9.70 -12.61
C ILE A 316 6.64 10.78 -13.03
N VAL A 317 6.30 10.80 -14.31
CA VAL A 317 5.46 11.82 -14.94
C VAL A 317 4.45 11.18 -15.89
N LEU A 318 3.34 11.88 -16.15
CA LEU A 318 2.41 11.48 -17.21
C LEU A 318 3.09 11.59 -18.58
N ASN A 319 2.75 10.67 -19.46
CA ASN A 319 3.16 10.76 -20.86
C ASN A 319 2.42 11.92 -21.54
N GLU A 320 3.07 12.59 -22.47
CA GLU A 320 2.43 13.58 -23.34
C GLU A 320 1.39 12.84 -24.23
N GLU A 321 0.20 13.42 -24.39
CA GLU A 321 -0.87 12.88 -25.25
C GLU A 321 -0.55 13.07 -26.74
#